data_5ee414c1555fbf1badba9967e8fcbd95
#
_entry.id   5ee414c1555fbf1badba9967e8fcbd95
#
_cell.length_a   1.000
_cell.length_b   1.000
_cell.length_c   1.000
_cell.angle_alpha   90.00
_cell.angle_beta   90.00
_cell.angle_gamma   90.00
#
_symmetry.space_group_name_H-M   'P 1'
#
loop_
_entity.id
_entity.type
_entity.pdbx_description
1 polymer ?
#
loop_
_entity_poly.entity_id
_entity_poly.type
_entity_poly.pdbx_seq_one_letter_code
_entity_poly.pdbx_strand_id
1 'polypeptide(L)'
;KTTDYCGNVIYENGVLKRILVEGGYIEGGTYYFYLTDHLGNNRVVANASGNIKQTNHYYPFGMSFAEGMQDSSQPYKYNGKELDTDRGLNMYDYSARYMDPALGRFNTVDSKAEKSPWLSPYIYVDNNPLKFIDPNGK
;
A
#
# COMPACT_ATOMS: atom_id res chain seq x y z
N LYS A 1 -10.70 -3.77 16.86
CA LYS A 1 -10.57 -4.52 15.60
C LYS A 1 -9.28 -5.31 15.64
N THR A 2 -9.33 -6.62 15.40
CA THR A 2 -8.17 -7.49 15.27
C THR A 2 -8.08 -7.95 13.83
N THR A 3 -6.90 -7.82 13.22
CA THR A 3 -6.63 -8.31 11.87
C THR A 3 -5.52 -9.36 11.95
N ASP A 4 -5.79 -10.56 11.43
CA ASP A 4 -4.85 -11.67 11.41
C ASP A 4 -4.46 -11.99 9.96
N TYR A 5 -3.17 -12.10 9.71
CA TYR A 5 -2.60 -12.37 8.39
C TYR A 5 -2.05 -13.80 8.35
N CYS A 6 -2.65 -14.65 7.50
CA CYS A 6 -2.24 -16.02 7.28
C CYS A 6 -1.76 -16.19 5.82
N GLY A 7 -0.53 -15.75 5.53
CA GLY A 7 -0.03 -15.66 4.16
C GLY A 7 -0.82 -14.64 3.34
N ASN A 8 -1.51 -15.11 2.31
CA ASN A 8 -2.38 -14.25 1.47
C ASN A 8 -3.84 -14.19 1.96
N VAL A 9 -4.16 -14.80 3.09
CA VAL A 9 -5.52 -14.83 3.65
C VAL A 9 -5.59 -13.89 4.85
N ILE A 10 -6.58 -13.01 4.86
CA ILE A 10 -6.78 -11.98 5.88
C ILE A 10 -8.09 -12.25 6.60
N TYR A 11 -8.02 -12.28 7.92
CA TYR A 11 -9.18 -12.39 8.82
C TYR A 11 -9.37 -11.09 9.59
N GLU A 12 -10.61 -10.69 9.80
CA GLU A 12 -10.98 -9.61 10.71
C GLU A 12 -11.86 -10.15 11.82
N ASN A 13 -11.45 -9.98 13.07
CA ASN A 13 -12.14 -10.51 14.26
C ASN A 13 -12.46 -12.01 14.13
N GLY A 14 -11.54 -12.80 13.58
CA GLY A 14 -11.68 -14.25 13.38
C GLY A 14 -12.57 -14.68 12.21
N VAL A 15 -13.07 -13.72 11.40
CA VAL A 15 -13.89 -14.02 10.21
C VAL A 15 -13.06 -13.75 8.94
N LEU A 16 -13.15 -14.65 7.95
CA LEU A 16 -12.49 -14.48 6.67
C LEU A 16 -12.95 -13.17 6.01
N LYS A 17 -12.02 -12.25 5.84
CA LYS A 17 -12.28 -10.95 5.23
C LYS A 17 -11.89 -10.95 3.76
N ARG A 18 -10.67 -11.39 3.46
CA ARG A 18 -10.10 -11.22 2.12
C ARG A 18 -9.06 -12.30 1.81
N ILE A 19 -8.98 -12.68 0.54
CA ILE A 19 -7.90 -13.52 0.01
C ILE A 19 -7.18 -12.70 -1.05
N LEU A 20 -5.91 -12.39 -0.84
CA LEU A 20 -5.07 -11.70 -1.81
C LEU A 20 -4.68 -12.67 -2.93
N VAL A 21 -4.80 -12.24 -4.17
CA VAL A 21 -4.44 -13.00 -5.36
C VAL A 21 -3.67 -12.11 -6.32
N GLU A 22 -3.02 -12.69 -7.30
CA GLU A 22 -2.32 -11.91 -8.32
C GLU A 22 -3.30 -10.98 -9.04
N GLY A 23 -2.97 -9.68 -9.09
CA GLY A 23 -3.78 -8.65 -9.75
C GLY A 23 -5.07 -8.25 -9.02
N GLY A 24 -5.27 -8.67 -7.75
CA GLY A 24 -6.47 -8.27 -7.03
C GLY A 24 -6.72 -9.02 -5.72
N TYR A 25 -7.98 -9.19 -5.38
CA TYR A 25 -8.39 -9.94 -4.19
C TYR A 25 -9.81 -10.51 -4.34
N ILE A 26 -10.14 -11.47 -3.49
CA ILE A 26 -11.49 -12.03 -3.35
C ILE A 26 -12.03 -11.62 -1.99
N GLU A 27 -13.22 -11.06 -1.97
CA GLU A 27 -13.95 -10.68 -0.76
C GLU A 27 -15.43 -10.98 -0.93
N GLY A 28 -16.03 -11.68 0.04
CA GLY A 28 -17.45 -12.07 -0.02
C GLY A 28 -17.79 -12.91 -1.25
N GLY A 29 -16.87 -13.74 -1.76
CA GLY A 29 -17.06 -14.54 -2.97
C GLY A 29 -16.96 -13.77 -4.30
N THR A 30 -16.67 -12.47 -4.24
CA THR A 30 -16.50 -11.63 -5.43
C THR A 30 -15.03 -11.34 -5.67
N TYR A 31 -14.61 -11.43 -6.93
CA TYR A 31 -13.26 -11.06 -7.35
C TYR A 31 -13.20 -9.55 -7.63
N TYR A 32 -12.14 -8.90 -7.13
CA TYR A 32 -11.82 -7.49 -7.37
C TYR A 32 -10.46 -7.39 -8.03
N PHE A 33 -10.36 -6.60 -9.09
CA PHE A 33 -9.18 -6.40 -9.90
C PHE A 33 -8.52 -5.07 -9.57
N TYR A 34 -7.19 -5.06 -9.53
CA TYR A 34 -6.37 -3.86 -9.47
C TYR A 34 -5.96 -3.42 -10.87
N LEU A 35 -6.24 -2.18 -11.22
CA LEU A 35 -5.61 -1.51 -12.37
C LEU A 35 -4.48 -0.63 -11.81
N THR A 36 -3.27 -1.03 -12.11
CA THR A 36 -2.06 -0.40 -11.57
C THR A 36 -1.34 0.43 -12.61
N ASP A 37 -0.55 1.42 -12.15
CA ASP A 37 0.40 2.12 -12.99
C ASP A 37 1.77 1.40 -13.05
N HIS A 38 2.76 2.03 -13.70
CA HIS A 38 4.10 1.47 -13.89
C HIS A 38 4.90 1.24 -12.59
N LEU A 39 4.49 1.84 -11.48
CA LEU A 39 5.09 1.66 -10.14
C LEU A 39 4.32 0.67 -9.27
N GLY A 40 3.28 0.02 -9.81
CA GLY A 40 2.40 -0.87 -9.05
C GLY A 40 1.43 -0.14 -8.11
N ASN A 41 1.18 1.15 -8.32
CA ASN A 41 0.18 1.89 -7.56
C ASN A 41 -1.23 1.46 -7.99
N ASN A 42 -2.07 1.08 -7.05
CA ASN A 42 -3.47 0.76 -7.32
C ASN A 42 -4.25 2.04 -7.67
N ARG A 43 -4.50 2.26 -8.95
CA ARG A 43 -5.22 3.44 -9.46
C ARG A 43 -6.72 3.24 -9.46
N VAL A 44 -7.17 2.04 -9.84
CA VAL A 44 -8.59 1.68 -9.85
C VAL A 44 -8.77 0.28 -9.29
N VAL A 45 -9.81 0.10 -8.51
CA VAL A 45 -10.28 -1.21 -8.06
C VAL A 45 -11.68 -1.42 -8.61
N ALA A 46 -11.88 -2.48 -9.37
CA ALA A 46 -13.16 -2.83 -9.96
C ALA A 46 -13.55 -4.27 -9.63
N ASN A 47 -14.84 -4.55 -9.54
CA ASN A 47 -15.31 -5.91 -9.36
C ASN A 47 -15.41 -6.68 -10.72
N ALA A 48 -15.68 -7.98 -10.66
CA ALA A 48 -15.81 -8.83 -11.83
C ALA A 48 -16.93 -8.40 -12.81
N SER A 49 -17.89 -7.58 -12.37
CA SER A 49 -18.96 -7.02 -13.20
C SER A 49 -18.58 -5.67 -13.84
N GLY A 50 -17.35 -5.20 -13.64
CA GLY A 50 -16.86 -3.93 -14.16
C GLY A 50 -17.25 -2.69 -13.32
N ASN A 51 -17.88 -2.88 -12.15
CA ASN A 51 -18.23 -1.75 -11.29
C ASN A 51 -16.98 -1.27 -10.53
N ILE A 52 -16.71 0.02 -10.60
CA ILE A 52 -15.61 0.66 -9.90
C ILE A 52 -15.96 0.74 -8.40
N LYS A 53 -15.03 0.29 -7.56
CA LYS A 53 -15.12 0.34 -6.10
C LYS A 53 -14.26 1.44 -5.49
N GLN A 54 -13.09 1.69 -6.10
CA GLN A 54 -12.15 2.68 -5.60
C GLN A 54 -11.37 3.28 -6.76
N THR A 55 -11.11 4.57 -6.70
CA THR A 55 -10.16 5.28 -7.56
C THR A 55 -9.19 6.06 -6.70
N ASN A 56 -7.90 6.00 -7.04
CA ASN A 56 -6.85 6.65 -6.26
C ASN A 56 -5.95 7.48 -7.16
N HIS A 57 -5.66 8.69 -6.72
CA HIS A 57 -4.63 9.56 -7.26
C HIS A 57 -3.59 9.82 -6.17
N TYR A 58 -2.32 9.82 -6.53
CA TYR A 58 -1.22 9.94 -5.57
C TYR A 58 -0.28 11.08 -5.94
N TYR A 59 0.14 11.82 -4.93
CA TYR A 59 1.37 12.61 -5.02
C TYR A 59 2.58 11.68 -5.17
N PRO A 60 3.73 12.18 -5.63
CA PRO A 60 4.90 11.32 -5.93
C PRO A 60 5.32 10.37 -4.80
N PHE A 61 5.18 10.75 -3.55
CA PHE A 61 5.51 9.93 -2.38
C PHE A 61 4.30 9.18 -1.77
N GLY A 62 3.20 9.07 -2.51
CA GLY A 62 2.11 8.18 -2.16
C GLY A 62 0.97 8.77 -1.33
N MET A 63 1.03 10.05 -0.97
CA MET A 63 -0.13 10.70 -0.37
C MET A 63 -1.26 10.76 -1.39
N SER A 64 -2.45 10.31 -1.04
CA SER A 64 -3.62 10.35 -1.92
C SER A 64 -4.24 11.75 -1.99
N PHE A 65 -4.81 12.09 -3.15
CA PHE A 65 -5.56 13.32 -3.38
C PHE A 65 -6.67 13.10 -4.41
N ALA A 66 -7.61 14.05 -4.53
CA ALA A 66 -8.69 14.03 -5.52
C ALA A 66 -9.37 12.66 -5.59
N GLU A 67 -9.67 12.11 -4.45
CA GLU A 67 -10.24 10.78 -4.31
C GLU A 67 -11.64 10.76 -4.92
N GLY A 68 -11.83 9.87 -5.91
CA GLY A 68 -13.13 9.59 -6.48
C GLY A 68 -13.97 8.68 -5.57
N MET A 69 -14.56 7.62 -6.13
CA MET A 69 -15.27 6.62 -5.31
C MET A 69 -14.29 5.96 -4.35
N GLN A 70 -14.54 6.11 -3.05
CA GLN A 70 -13.71 5.55 -1.98
C GLN A 70 -14.43 4.39 -1.31
N ASP A 71 -13.96 3.19 -1.59
CA ASP A 71 -14.16 2.10 -0.66
C ASP A 71 -13.01 2.11 0.35
N SER A 72 -13.23 2.70 1.52
CA SER A 72 -12.24 2.76 2.60
C SER A 72 -11.86 1.37 3.14
N SER A 73 -12.60 0.33 2.76
CA SER A 73 -12.32 -1.04 3.18
C SER A 73 -11.14 -1.68 2.44
N GLN A 74 -10.66 -1.07 1.32
CA GLN A 74 -9.54 -1.55 0.53
C GLN A 74 -8.28 -0.74 0.86
N PRO A 75 -7.33 -1.28 1.67
CA PRO A 75 -6.20 -0.52 2.17
C PRO A 75 -4.96 -0.57 1.25
N TYR A 76 -4.89 -1.51 0.28
CA TYR A 76 -3.72 -1.67 -0.60
C TYR A 76 -3.73 -0.62 -1.69
N LYS A 77 -2.81 0.35 -1.62
CA LYS A 77 -2.81 1.53 -2.48
C LYS A 77 -1.47 1.77 -3.18
N TYR A 78 -0.65 2.67 -2.66
CA TYR A 78 0.63 3.08 -3.23
C TYR A 78 1.64 1.92 -3.23
N ASN A 79 2.26 1.65 -4.38
CA ASN A 79 3.13 0.47 -4.63
C ASN A 79 2.51 -0.87 -4.22
N GLY A 80 1.17 -0.96 -4.18
CA GLY A 80 0.46 -2.13 -3.69
C GLY A 80 0.62 -2.39 -2.18
N LYS A 81 1.16 -1.42 -1.42
CA LYS A 81 1.35 -1.53 0.03
C LYS A 81 0.08 -1.20 0.79
N GLU A 82 -0.07 -1.82 1.96
CA GLU A 82 -1.19 -1.55 2.87
C GLU A 82 -1.01 -0.18 3.53
N LEU A 83 -2.02 0.68 3.41
CA LEU A 83 -2.12 1.93 4.15
C LEU A 83 -2.79 1.66 5.49
N ASP A 84 -2.02 1.77 6.57
CA ASP A 84 -2.54 1.71 7.93
C ASP A 84 -3.12 3.08 8.33
N THR A 85 -4.43 3.13 8.47
CA THR A 85 -5.17 4.33 8.89
C THR A 85 -5.65 4.26 10.34
N ASP A 86 -5.36 3.17 11.04
CA ASP A 86 -5.81 2.96 12.41
C ASP A 86 -5.27 4.08 13.31
N ARG A 87 -6.16 4.67 14.08
CA ARG A 87 -5.88 5.78 15.00
C ARG A 87 -5.19 6.99 14.35
N GLY A 88 -5.39 7.19 13.04
CA GLY A 88 -4.82 8.30 12.30
C GLY A 88 -3.34 8.13 11.94
N LEU A 89 -2.83 6.89 11.94
CA LEU A 89 -1.42 6.61 11.63
C LEU A 89 -1.05 7.03 10.20
N ASN A 90 -1.87 6.67 9.20
CA ASN A 90 -1.72 7.06 7.79
C ASN A 90 -0.33 6.77 7.21
N MET A 91 0.22 5.61 7.50
CA MET A 91 1.53 5.15 7.02
C MET A 91 1.40 3.89 6.18
N TYR A 92 2.29 3.74 5.19
CA TYR A 92 2.38 2.52 4.38
C TYR A 92 3.29 1.48 5.02
N ASP A 93 2.80 0.24 5.13
CA ASP A 93 3.58 -0.91 5.61
C ASP A 93 4.43 -1.48 4.46
N TYR A 94 5.75 -1.29 4.55
CA TYR A 94 6.74 -1.88 3.65
C TYR A 94 7.39 -3.15 4.23
N SER A 95 6.78 -3.77 5.24
CA SER A 95 7.25 -4.95 5.96
C SER A 95 8.39 -4.66 6.93
N ALA A 96 9.57 -4.23 6.44
CA ALA A 96 10.69 -3.91 7.32
C ALA A 96 10.55 -2.54 8.00
N ARG A 97 9.87 -1.60 7.35
CA ARG A 97 9.68 -0.23 7.84
C ARG A 97 8.32 0.32 7.43
N TYR A 98 7.84 1.31 8.18
CA TYR A 98 6.70 2.13 7.79
C TYR A 98 7.17 3.40 7.07
N MET A 99 6.50 3.75 5.97
CA MET A 99 6.77 4.95 5.19
C MET A 99 5.66 5.99 5.41
N ASP A 100 6.06 7.19 5.79
CA ASP A 100 5.15 8.34 5.93
C ASP A 100 5.02 9.07 4.59
N PRO A 101 3.87 9.00 3.90
CA PRO A 101 3.70 9.64 2.61
C PRO A 101 3.62 11.17 2.71
N ALA A 102 3.28 11.72 3.87
CA ALA A 102 3.27 13.17 4.08
C ALA A 102 4.68 13.75 4.14
N LEU A 103 5.63 12.99 4.69
CA LEU A 103 7.03 13.36 4.79
C LEU A 103 7.88 12.81 3.63
N GLY A 104 7.39 11.81 2.92
CA GLY A 104 8.12 11.15 1.84
C GLY A 104 9.35 10.37 2.30
N ARG A 105 9.29 9.76 3.48
CA ARG A 105 10.40 9.02 4.09
C ARG A 105 9.95 7.92 5.03
N PHE A 106 10.87 7.00 5.31
CA PHE A 106 10.67 6.00 6.34
C PHE A 106 10.76 6.60 7.74
N ASN A 107 10.07 6.00 8.72
CA ASN A 107 10.03 6.45 10.10
C ASN A 107 11.14 5.84 10.98
N THR A 108 11.86 4.83 10.46
CA THR A 108 12.97 4.17 11.15
C THR A 108 14.20 4.06 10.27
N VAL A 109 15.38 3.88 10.89
CA VAL A 109 16.67 3.74 10.21
C VAL A 109 16.69 2.50 9.33
N ASP A 110 17.26 2.64 8.13
CA ASP A 110 17.50 1.52 7.24
C ASP A 110 18.51 0.54 7.86
N SER A 111 18.14 -0.74 7.88
CA SER A 111 19.06 -1.80 8.34
C SER A 111 20.30 -1.96 7.47
N LYS A 112 20.29 -1.38 6.27
CA LYS A 112 21.41 -1.37 5.32
C LYS A 112 22.05 0.01 5.14
N ALA A 113 21.79 0.96 6.03
CA ALA A 113 22.30 2.33 5.95
C ALA A 113 23.82 2.42 5.75
N GLU A 114 24.59 1.49 6.33
CA GLU A 114 26.04 1.43 6.19
C GLU A 114 26.53 1.20 4.76
N LYS A 115 25.68 0.64 3.88
CA LYS A 115 26.02 0.42 2.47
C LYS A 115 26.01 1.71 1.64
N SER A 116 25.33 2.73 2.13
CA SER A 116 25.19 4.03 1.45
C SER A 116 25.34 5.17 2.46
N PRO A 117 26.54 5.34 3.08
CA PRO A 117 26.75 6.29 4.17
C PRO A 117 26.57 7.76 3.78
N TRP A 118 26.52 8.05 2.47
CA TRP A 118 26.26 9.39 1.91
C TRP A 118 24.76 9.72 1.80
N LEU A 119 23.85 8.75 2.04
CA LEU A 119 22.41 8.94 2.02
C LEU A 119 21.86 9.03 3.44
N SER A 120 20.74 9.73 3.58
CA SER A 120 19.97 9.69 4.83
C SER A 120 19.47 8.27 5.09
N PRO A 121 19.60 7.72 6.32
CA PRO A 121 19.10 6.39 6.65
C PRO A 121 17.57 6.27 6.63
N TYR A 122 16.86 7.38 6.49
CA TYR A 122 15.39 7.44 6.40
C TYR A 122 14.88 7.66 4.97
N ILE A 123 15.78 7.76 3.99
CA ILE A 123 15.43 8.08 2.60
C ILE A 123 14.52 7.00 2.00
N TYR A 124 13.56 7.44 1.19
CA TYR A 124 12.77 6.57 0.33
C TYR A 124 13.24 6.72 -1.11
N VAL A 125 13.66 5.62 -1.72
CA VAL A 125 14.05 5.44 -3.14
C VAL A 125 14.92 6.57 -3.71
N ASP A 126 15.93 7.01 -2.97
CA ASP A 126 16.87 8.07 -3.36
C ASP A 126 16.18 9.39 -3.77
N ASN A 127 15.02 9.70 -3.17
CA ASN A 127 14.14 10.81 -3.55
C ASN A 127 13.70 10.79 -5.02
N ASN A 128 13.64 9.62 -5.64
CA ASN A 128 13.19 9.45 -7.02
C ASN A 128 12.00 8.47 -7.13
N PRO A 129 10.85 8.79 -6.52
CA PRO A 129 9.69 7.89 -6.40
C PRO A 129 8.95 7.68 -7.72
N LEU A 130 9.23 8.45 -8.76
CA LEU A 130 8.65 8.25 -10.10
C LEU A 130 9.37 7.19 -10.92
N LYS A 131 10.57 6.78 -10.49
CA LYS A 131 11.41 5.82 -11.20
C LYS A 131 11.64 4.53 -10.41
N PHE A 132 11.75 4.63 -9.10
CA PHE A 132 12.10 3.51 -8.22
C PHE A 132 11.00 3.17 -7.25
N ILE A 133 10.98 1.92 -6.83
CA ILE A 133 10.17 1.41 -5.73
C ILE A 133 11.09 0.69 -4.74
N ASP A 134 10.69 0.66 -3.46
CA ASP A 134 11.30 -0.20 -2.46
C ASP A 134 10.36 -1.41 -2.23
N PRO A 135 10.78 -2.63 -2.58
CA PRO A 135 9.89 -3.79 -2.48
C PRO A 135 9.57 -4.22 -1.06
N ASN A 136 10.46 -3.94 -0.10
CA ASN A 136 10.39 -4.55 1.25
C ASN A 136 10.86 -3.64 2.40
N GLY A 137 11.11 -2.36 2.14
CA GLY A 137 11.53 -1.40 3.16
C GLY A 137 13.00 -1.54 3.59
N LYS A 138 13.91 -1.98 2.68
CA LYS A 138 15.34 -2.22 3.00
C LYS A 138 16.25 -1.67 1.92
#